data_2bded503d5f7d25b67f88664c327f7da
#
_entry.id   2bded503d5f7d25b67f88664c327f7da
#
_cell.length_a   1.000
_cell.length_b   1.000
_cell.length_c   1.000
_cell.angle_alpha   90.00
_cell.angle_beta   90.00
_cell.angle_gamma   90.00
#
_symmetry.space_group_name_H-M   'P 1'
#
loop_
_entity.id
_entity.type
_entity.pdbx_description
1 polymer ?
#
loop_
_entity_poly.entity_id
_entity_poly.type
_entity_poly.pdbx_seq_one_letter_code
_entity_poly.pdbx_strand_id
1 'polypeptide(L)'
;MSHEMSNANSNRALAPLSPPPRLLMGPGPINCYPRVLSAMSTQLVGQYDPVMTGYMNEVMQLYRDVFNTQNQQTFLVDGTSRAGIEAVLVSAIEPGDKVLVPIFGRFGHLLAEIAERADAEVHTIEVPWGEVFTPAQIEAAIKEVKPKLLAIVQGDTSTTMLQPLKDIGAICEAHDVLFYCDATASIGGNPLDVDAWKLDAVSVGLQKCLGGPSGSAPITLSDKFVKTVRTRHHVEAGIRDAHHEAARGPKIRSNYFDLPMIMDYWGEERLNHHTEAASMLFCARECARVHLEEGQQQVIARHKVAGDAMLAGIQAMGLQPFGDLKHKMNNVVGVYIPDGVEGEQVRETLLLRFNIEIGTSFGPLKGKIWRIGTMGYNAREDAVLHTLQSLETVLRMQGFSVNVGKGVDAALAIYNDHANNSASGAVNG
;
A
#
# COMPACT_ATOMS: atom_id res chain seq x y z
N MET A 1 24.05 -15.61 -39.11
CA MET A 1 22.91 -15.37 -38.21
C MET A 1 23.28 -15.13 -36.75
N SER A 2 24.32 -15.78 -36.16
CA SER A 2 24.71 -15.59 -34.75
C SER A 2 25.46 -14.29 -34.44
N HIS A 3 26.16 -13.69 -35.38
CA HIS A 3 26.92 -12.44 -35.20
C HIS A 3 26.05 -11.18 -35.28
N GLU A 4 24.95 -11.19 -36.06
CA GLU A 4 24.05 -10.04 -36.17
C GLU A 4 23.12 -9.93 -34.97
N MET A 5 22.73 -11.05 -34.35
CA MET A 5 21.91 -11.04 -33.08
C MET A 5 22.71 -10.54 -31.87
N SER A 6 24.04 -10.77 -31.84
CA SER A 6 24.94 -10.28 -30.78
C SER A 6 25.10 -8.76 -30.82
N ASN A 7 25.21 -8.16 -32.03
CA ASN A 7 25.37 -6.71 -32.19
C ASN A 7 24.04 -5.94 -31.95
N ALA A 8 22.90 -6.54 -32.26
CA ALA A 8 21.59 -5.92 -31.96
C ALA A 8 21.31 -5.84 -30.44
N ASN A 9 21.77 -6.81 -29.65
CA ASN A 9 21.64 -6.81 -28.20
C ASN A 9 22.62 -5.84 -27.50
N SER A 10 23.85 -5.68 -28.01
CA SER A 10 24.82 -4.71 -27.44
C SER A 10 24.38 -3.25 -27.67
N ASN A 11 23.80 -2.92 -28.81
CA ASN A 11 23.25 -1.58 -29.06
C ASN A 11 22.02 -1.24 -28.23
N ARG A 12 21.25 -2.23 -27.80
CA ARG A 12 20.07 -2.01 -26.95
C ARG A 12 20.41 -1.55 -25.53
N ALA A 13 21.53 -1.99 -24.98
CA ALA A 13 22.00 -1.62 -23.64
C ALA A 13 22.45 -0.16 -23.54
N LEU A 14 22.83 0.46 -24.67
CA LEU A 14 23.29 1.85 -24.75
C LEU A 14 22.20 2.82 -25.25
N ALA A 15 21.02 2.32 -25.59
CA ALA A 15 19.90 3.17 -26.01
C ALA A 15 19.31 3.90 -24.79
N PRO A 16 18.86 5.14 -24.94
CA PRO A 16 18.12 5.84 -23.91
C PRO A 16 16.88 5.05 -23.44
N LEU A 17 16.56 5.15 -22.15
CA LEU A 17 15.37 4.51 -21.60
C LEU A 17 14.10 5.11 -22.27
N SER A 18 13.32 4.26 -22.91
CA SER A 18 12.06 4.65 -23.59
C SER A 18 10.98 3.56 -23.39
N PRO A 19 10.40 3.49 -22.18
CA PRO A 19 9.33 2.53 -21.92
C PRO A 19 8.09 2.86 -22.77
N PRO A 20 7.35 1.87 -23.27
CA PRO A 20 6.08 2.11 -23.95
C PRO A 20 5.07 2.74 -22.97
N PRO A 21 4.19 3.63 -23.42
CA PRO A 21 3.12 4.14 -22.60
C PRO A 21 2.20 2.99 -22.17
N ARG A 22 1.88 2.94 -20.88
CA ARG A 22 0.97 1.94 -20.31
C ARG A 22 0.01 2.62 -19.33
N LEU A 23 -1.26 2.21 -19.34
CA LEU A 23 -2.23 2.53 -18.30
C LEU A 23 -2.26 1.36 -17.31
N LEU A 24 -1.73 1.59 -16.11
CA LEU A 24 -1.54 0.56 -15.09
C LEU A 24 -2.80 0.43 -14.23
N MET A 25 -3.79 -0.30 -14.73
CA MET A 25 -5.07 -0.56 -14.07
C MET A 25 -5.06 -1.89 -13.30
N GLY A 26 -3.90 -2.34 -12.86
CA GLY A 26 -3.74 -3.45 -11.95
C GLY A 26 -3.81 -3.03 -10.48
N PRO A 27 -3.62 -3.98 -9.54
CA PRO A 27 -3.66 -3.73 -8.09
C PRO A 27 -2.39 -3.04 -7.55
N GLY A 28 -1.63 -2.38 -8.40
CA GLY A 28 -0.33 -1.73 -8.15
C GLY A 28 0.87 -2.61 -8.55
N PRO A 29 1.96 -1.93 -9.03
CA PRO A 29 2.14 -0.47 -9.07
C PRO A 29 1.20 0.22 -10.05
N ILE A 30 1.16 1.56 -9.98
CA ILE A 30 0.30 2.42 -10.79
C ILE A 30 1.13 3.48 -11.53
N ASN A 31 0.50 4.23 -12.45
CA ASN A 31 1.13 5.42 -13.02
C ASN A 31 1.34 6.48 -11.94
N CYS A 32 2.54 7.05 -11.89
CA CYS A 32 2.83 8.14 -10.95
C CYS A 32 2.23 9.46 -11.43
N TYR A 33 1.91 10.34 -10.49
CA TYR A 33 1.60 11.73 -10.84
C TYR A 33 2.79 12.38 -11.56
N PRO A 34 2.58 13.15 -12.66
CA PRO A 34 3.67 13.80 -13.40
C PRO A 34 4.55 14.67 -12.51
N ARG A 35 3.99 15.40 -11.54
CA ARG A 35 4.75 16.25 -10.62
C ARG A 35 5.60 15.45 -9.64
N VAL A 36 5.19 14.22 -9.29
CA VAL A 36 5.99 13.30 -8.48
C VAL A 36 7.22 12.82 -9.27
N LEU A 37 7.05 12.46 -10.54
CA LEU A 37 8.18 12.12 -11.42
C LEU A 37 9.14 13.30 -11.61
N SER A 38 8.61 14.53 -11.73
CA SER A 38 9.43 15.73 -11.80
C SER A 38 10.24 15.95 -10.52
N ALA A 39 9.68 15.70 -9.35
CA ALA A 39 10.39 15.79 -8.09
C ALA A 39 11.58 14.82 -8.02
N MET A 40 11.43 13.60 -8.54
CA MET A 40 12.51 12.60 -8.59
C MET A 40 13.71 13.03 -9.45
N SER A 41 13.48 13.87 -10.45
CA SER A 41 14.54 14.36 -11.35
C SER A 41 15.20 15.66 -10.87
N THR A 42 14.84 16.13 -9.68
CA THR A 42 15.43 17.33 -9.07
C THR A 42 16.88 17.06 -8.64
N GLN A 43 17.76 18.07 -8.76
CA GLN A 43 19.14 17.96 -8.35
C GLN A 43 19.25 17.68 -6.84
N LEU A 44 20.20 16.82 -6.47
CA LEU A 44 20.43 16.43 -5.09
C LEU A 44 21.10 17.54 -4.28
N VAL A 45 20.86 17.55 -2.98
CA VAL A 45 21.62 18.30 -1.99
C VAL A 45 22.34 17.31 -1.05
N GLY A 46 23.40 17.77 -0.39
CA GLY A 46 24.20 16.91 0.49
C GLY A 46 23.42 16.46 1.73
N GLN A 47 23.77 15.28 2.25
CA GLN A 47 23.10 14.69 3.44
C GLN A 47 23.18 15.58 4.69
N TYR A 48 24.27 16.34 4.84
CA TYR A 48 24.48 17.25 5.97
C TYR A 48 24.08 18.70 5.67
N ASP A 49 23.49 18.95 4.50
CA ASP A 49 22.99 20.25 4.13
C ASP A 49 21.74 20.61 4.98
N PRO A 50 21.68 21.81 5.58
CA PRO A 50 20.48 22.26 6.31
C PRO A 50 19.20 22.18 5.48
N VAL A 51 19.29 22.33 4.16
CA VAL A 51 18.15 22.18 3.25
C VAL A 51 17.64 20.73 3.25
N MET A 52 18.52 19.72 3.28
CA MET A 52 18.12 18.32 3.40
C MET A 52 17.41 18.07 4.74
N THR A 53 17.97 18.56 5.84
CA THR A 53 17.32 18.51 7.16
C THR A 53 15.94 19.16 7.13
N GLY A 54 15.79 20.30 6.45
CA GLY A 54 14.50 20.95 6.22
C GLY A 54 13.50 20.05 5.53
N TYR A 55 13.88 19.41 4.42
CA TYR A 55 13.02 18.47 3.69
C TYR A 55 12.64 17.24 4.52
N MET A 56 13.57 16.69 5.31
CA MET A 56 13.27 15.58 6.22
C MET A 56 12.20 15.98 7.25
N ASN A 57 12.34 17.16 7.88
CA ASN A 57 11.36 17.67 8.84
C ASN A 57 9.98 17.91 8.19
N GLU A 58 9.95 18.48 6.98
CA GLU A 58 8.71 18.65 6.21
C GLU A 58 8.04 17.30 5.91
N VAL A 59 8.81 16.29 5.50
CA VAL A 59 8.30 14.94 5.23
C VAL A 59 7.68 14.33 6.49
N MET A 60 8.33 14.46 7.65
CA MET A 60 7.77 13.99 8.92
C MET A 60 6.42 14.65 9.20
N GLN A 61 6.30 15.97 9.01
CA GLN A 61 5.04 16.68 9.23
C GLN A 61 3.97 16.27 8.21
N LEU A 62 4.29 16.26 6.92
CA LEU A 62 3.37 15.89 5.85
C LEU A 62 2.79 14.48 6.06
N TYR A 63 3.63 13.52 6.47
CA TYR A 63 3.14 12.17 6.72
C TYR A 63 2.37 12.03 8.02
N ARG A 64 2.61 12.85 9.06
CA ARG A 64 1.67 12.94 10.20
C ARG A 64 0.27 13.33 9.72
N ASP A 65 0.19 14.30 8.82
CA ASP A 65 -1.09 14.74 8.26
C ASP A 65 -1.72 13.67 7.37
N VAL A 66 -0.92 12.96 6.55
CA VAL A 66 -1.41 11.84 5.70
C VAL A 66 -1.93 10.67 6.54
N PHE A 67 -1.26 10.33 7.64
CA PHE A 67 -1.69 9.28 8.58
C PHE A 67 -2.81 9.73 9.52
N ASN A 68 -3.10 11.02 9.58
CA ASN A 68 -4.00 11.62 10.56
C ASN A 68 -3.59 11.26 11.99
N THR A 69 -2.34 11.63 12.38
CA THR A 69 -1.74 11.23 13.65
C THR A 69 -0.92 12.34 14.29
N GLN A 70 -0.80 12.31 15.60
CA GLN A 70 0.10 13.16 16.39
C GLN A 70 1.44 12.46 16.72
N ASN A 71 1.64 11.25 16.22
CA ASN A 71 2.85 10.48 16.47
C ASN A 71 4.11 11.22 16.03
N GLN A 72 5.03 11.50 16.95
CA GLN A 72 6.27 12.21 16.65
C GLN A 72 7.20 11.36 15.78
N GLN A 73 7.19 10.04 15.96
CA GLN A 73 7.98 9.09 15.18
C GLN A 73 7.23 8.70 13.91
N THR A 74 7.19 9.63 12.95
CA THR A 74 6.61 9.46 11.61
C THR A 74 7.67 9.86 10.60
N PHE A 75 8.16 8.91 9.79
CA PHE A 75 9.29 9.10 8.89
C PHE A 75 9.30 8.06 7.77
N LEU A 76 10.33 8.08 6.93
CA LEU A 76 10.51 7.12 5.84
C LEU A 76 11.51 6.02 6.23
N VAL A 77 11.23 4.80 5.78
CA VAL A 77 12.22 3.72 5.69
C VAL A 77 12.61 3.57 4.21
N ASP A 78 13.89 3.64 3.91
CA ASP A 78 14.38 3.48 2.55
C ASP A 78 14.20 2.04 2.07
N GLY A 79 13.63 1.92 0.89
CA GLY A 79 13.27 0.66 0.28
C GLY A 79 11.81 0.59 -0.17
N THR A 80 11.37 -0.55 -0.65
CA THR A 80 9.97 -0.74 -1.02
C THR A 80 9.08 -0.82 0.23
N SER A 81 7.75 -0.84 0.07
CA SER A 81 6.82 -1.00 1.22
C SER A 81 7.18 -2.17 2.14
N ARG A 82 7.81 -3.24 1.61
CA ARG A 82 8.31 -4.35 2.44
C ARG A 82 9.38 -3.94 3.43
N ALA A 83 10.20 -2.95 3.12
CA ALA A 83 11.21 -2.42 4.03
C ALA A 83 10.56 -1.87 5.31
N GLY A 84 9.47 -1.09 5.16
CA GLY A 84 8.69 -0.60 6.31
C GLY A 84 8.03 -1.72 7.11
N ILE A 85 7.44 -2.71 6.43
CA ILE A 85 6.85 -3.89 7.08
C ILE A 85 7.90 -4.64 7.90
N GLU A 86 9.03 -4.95 7.29
CA GLU A 86 10.12 -5.70 7.93
C GLU A 86 10.74 -4.90 9.08
N ALA A 87 11.00 -3.61 8.90
CA ALA A 87 11.54 -2.75 9.95
C ALA A 87 10.66 -2.71 11.22
N VAL A 88 9.33 -2.62 11.04
CA VAL A 88 8.39 -2.65 12.17
C VAL A 88 8.44 -4.00 12.87
N LEU A 89 8.33 -5.10 12.14
CA LEU A 89 8.24 -6.44 12.73
C LEU A 89 9.55 -6.87 13.40
N VAL A 90 10.70 -6.73 12.72
CA VAL A 90 12.00 -7.15 13.31
C VAL A 90 12.41 -6.31 14.53
N SER A 91 11.92 -5.05 14.58
CA SER A 91 12.19 -4.17 15.73
C SER A 91 11.27 -4.45 16.91
N ALA A 92 10.01 -4.80 16.69
CA ALA A 92 9.04 -5.09 17.74
C ALA A 92 9.21 -6.48 18.35
N ILE A 93 9.62 -7.47 17.54
CA ILE A 93 9.66 -8.88 17.90
C ILE A 93 11.00 -9.23 18.57
N GLU A 94 10.93 -9.84 19.74
CA GLU A 94 12.02 -10.54 20.38
C GLU A 94 11.81 -12.06 20.22
N PRO A 95 12.89 -12.87 20.18
CA PRO A 95 12.76 -14.32 20.06
C PRO A 95 11.80 -14.91 21.10
N GLY A 96 10.80 -15.67 20.64
CA GLY A 96 9.78 -16.29 21.47
C GLY A 96 8.57 -15.41 21.80
N ASP A 97 8.53 -14.16 21.36
CA ASP A 97 7.33 -13.34 21.48
C ASP A 97 6.17 -13.95 20.68
N LYS A 98 4.98 -13.97 21.28
CA LYS A 98 3.77 -14.39 20.58
C LYS A 98 3.25 -13.30 19.68
N VAL A 99 3.07 -13.63 18.40
CA VAL A 99 2.51 -12.73 17.38
C VAL A 99 1.26 -13.35 16.78
N LEU A 100 0.13 -12.63 16.83
CA LEU A 100 -1.10 -13.04 16.17
C LEU A 100 -1.21 -12.39 14.80
N VAL A 101 -1.43 -13.20 13.75
CA VAL A 101 -1.59 -12.73 12.37
C VAL A 101 -2.90 -13.24 11.79
N PRO A 102 -3.94 -12.39 11.69
CA PRO A 102 -5.16 -12.70 10.95
C PRO A 102 -4.91 -12.68 9.44
N ILE A 103 -5.24 -13.79 8.75
CA ILE A 103 -4.94 -14.00 7.33
C ILE A 103 -6.26 -14.09 6.54
N PHE A 104 -6.48 -13.13 5.64
CA PHE A 104 -7.60 -13.14 4.70
C PHE A 104 -7.13 -12.94 3.24
N GLY A 105 -5.82 -13.06 3.01
CA GLY A 105 -5.16 -12.97 1.71
C GLY A 105 -3.66 -13.17 1.80
N ARG A 106 -2.98 -13.00 0.66
CA ARG A 106 -1.54 -13.25 0.52
C ARG A 106 -0.67 -12.46 1.50
N PHE A 107 -1.04 -11.19 1.75
CA PHE A 107 -0.17 -10.31 2.53
C PHE A 107 -0.21 -10.61 4.02
N GLY A 108 -1.28 -11.24 4.52
CA GLY A 108 -1.29 -11.85 5.86
C GLY A 108 -0.23 -12.96 5.99
N HIS A 109 -0.13 -13.86 5.02
CA HIS A 109 0.94 -14.88 5.00
C HIS A 109 2.34 -14.25 4.96
N LEU A 110 2.51 -13.11 4.26
CA LEU A 110 3.78 -12.38 4.26
C LEU A 110 4.14 -11.85 5.66
N LEU A 111 3.17 -11.31 6.40
CA LEU A 111 3.42 -10.84 7.78
C LEU A 111 3.82 -12.00 8.68
N ALA A 112 3.14 -13.14 8.58
CA ALA A 112 3.47 -14.34 9.33
C ALA A 112 4.91 -14.82 9.03
N GLU A 113 5.29 -14.92 7.75
CA GLU A 113 6.64 -15.34 7.35
C GLU A 113 7.74 -14.39 7.86
N ILE A 114 7.51 -13.08 7.87
CA ILE A 114 8.46 -12.12 8.41
C ILE A 114 8.57 -12.26 9.94
N ALA A 115 7.45 -12.45 10.64
CA ALA A 115 7.43 -12.65 12.08
C ALA A 115 8.15 -13.96 12.48
N GLU A 116 7.94 -15.05 11.74
CA GLU A 116 8.67 -16.31 11.93
C GLU A 116 10.18 -16.12 11.77
N ARG A 117 10.63 -15.38 10.75
CA ARG A 117 12.05 -15.07 10.52
C ARG A 117 12.66 -14.19 11.61
N ALA A 118 11.83 -13.44 12.33
CA ALA A 118 12.23 -12.71 13.54
C ALA A 118 12.22 -13.59 14.82
N ASP A 119 12.02 -14.90 14.69
CA ASP A 119 11.90 -15.91 15.75
C ASP A 119 10.69 -15.73 16.69
N ALA A 120 9.59 -15.19 16.19
CA ALA A 120 8.33 -15.15 16.90
C ALA A 120 7.69 -16.55 17.03
N GLU A 121 6.92 -16.76 18.09
CA GLU A 121 5.90 -17.80 18.16
C GLU A 121 4.66 -17.28 17.41
N VAL A 122 4.54 -17.61 16.12
CA VAL A 122 3.48 -17.08 15.26
C VAL A 122 2.21 -17.90 15.40
N HIS A 123 1.10 -17.23 15.70
CA HIS A 123 -0.24 -17.79 15.70
C HIS A 123 -1.06 -17.15 14.57
N THR A 124 -1.72 -17.96 13.76
CA THR A 124 -2.56 -17.50 12.67
C THR A 124 -4.01 -17.89 12.85
N ILE A 125 -4.90 -17.04 12.42
CA ILE A 125 -6.32 -17.34 12.18
C ILE A 125 -6.65 -16.98 10.74
N GLU A 126 -7.52 -17.75 10.09
CA GLU A 126 -7.82 -17.58 8.68
C GLU A 126 -9.33 -17.51 8.43
N VAL A 127 -9.73 -16.71 7.41
CA VAL A 127 -11.05 -16.72 6.81
C VAL A 127 -10.94 -17.03 5.32
N PRO A 128 -12.00 -17.52 4.66
CA PRO A 128 -11.99 -17.72 3.22
C PRO A 128 -11.59 -16.45 2.45
N TRP A 129 -10.82 -16.62 1.39
CA TRP A 129 -10.43 -15.50 0.54
C TRP A 129 -11.66 -14.87 -0.11
N GLY A 130 -11.87 -13.58 0.14
CA GLY A 130 -13.07 -12.83 -0.24
C GLY A 130 -13.94 -12.43 0.96
N GLU A 131 -13.55 -12.86 2.16
CA GLU A 131 -14.16 -12.47 3.44
C GLU A 131 -13.18 -11.68 4.31
N VAL A 132 -13.66 -11.10 5.41
CA VAL A 132 -12.87 -10.39 6.42
C VAL A 132 -13.26 -10.88 7.83
N PHE A 133 -12.42 -10.60 8.82
CA PHE A 133 -12.67 -10.95 10.21
C PHE A 133 -13.70 -10.03 10.85
N THR A 134 -14.53 -10.59 11.71
CA THR A 134 -15.31 -9.83 12.68
C THR A 134 -14.46 -9.47 13.89
N PRO A 135 -14.77 -8.36 14.61
CA PRO A 135 -14.08 -8.02 15.87
C PRO A 135 -14.09 -9.14 16.89
N ALA A 136 -15.21 -9.88 16.99
CA ALA A 136 -15.35 -11.00 17.94
C ALA A 136 -14.40 -12.18 17.66
N GLN A 137 -14.12 -12.48 16.38
CA GLN A 137 -13.12 -13.52 16.01
C GLN A 137 -11.72 -13.11 16.44
N ILE A 138 -11.35 -11.84 16.22
CA ILE A 138 -10.05 -11.30 16.65
C ILE A 138 -9.94 -11.30 18.17
N GLU A 139 -10.97 -10.86 18.88
CA GLU A 139 -10.97 -10.83 20.34
C GLU A 139 -10.82 -12.24 20.94
N ALA A 140 -11.53 -13.23 20.39
CA ALA A 140 -11.42 -14.61 20.83
C ALA A 140 -9.98 -15.14 20.67
N ALA A 141 -9.35 -14.88 19.52
CA ALA A 141 -7.96 -15.29 19.28
C ALA A 141 -6.97 -14.55 20.21
N ILE A 142 -7.16 -13.25 20.46
CA ILE A 142 -6.33 -12.50 21.43
C ILE A 142 -6.43 -13.11 22.84
N LYS A 143 -7.64 -13.45 23.30
CA LYS A 143 -7.84 -14.06 24.62
C LYS A 143 -7.17 -15.44 24.76
N GLU A 144 -7.20 -16.23 23.69
CA GLU A 144 -6.59 -17.54 23.63
C GLU A 144 -5.05 -17.48 23.59
N VAL A 145 -4.51 -16.71 22.63
CA VAL A 145 -3.08 -16.64 22.35
C VAL A 145 -2.34 -15.74 23.35
N LYS A 146 -2.97 -14.63 23.77
CA LYS A 146 -2.36 -13.56 24.57
C LYS A 146 -1.07 -13.05 23.89
N PRO A 147 -1.16 -12.53 22.65
CA PRO A 147 -0.01 -12.11 21.89
C PRO A 147 0.57 -10.80 22.44
N LYS A 148 1.87 -10.57 22.25
CA LYS A 148 2.50 -9.26 22.41
C LYS A 148 2.09 -8.30 21.28
N LEU A 149 1.93 -8.84 20.07
CA LEU A 149 1.69 -8.08 18.86
C LEU A 149 0.59 -8.73 18.02
N LEU A 150 -0.40 -7.94 17.60
CA LEU A 150 -1.29 -8.24 16.49
C LEU A 150 -0.75 -7.57 15.24
N ALA A 151 -0.44 -8.33 14.18
CA ALA A 151 -0.01 -7.82 12.89
C ALA A 151 -1.06 -8.13 11.82
N ILE A 152 -1.65 -7.10 11.20
CA ILE A 152 -2.74 -7.25 10.24
C ILE A 152 -2.54 -6.40 9.00
N VAL A 153 -3.05 -6.86 7.87
CA VAL A 153 -3.20 -6.07 6.64
C VAL A 153 -4.54 -5.36 6.67
N GLN A 154 -4.61 -4.07 6.35
CA GLN A 154 -5.91 -3.40 6.22
C GLN A 154 -6.56 -3.71 4.87
N GLY A 155 -5.83 -3.56 3.77
CA GLY A 155 -6.32 -3.81 2.42
C GLY A 155 -5.49 -4.87 1.71
N ASP A 156 -6.02 -6.08 1.55
CA ASP A 156 -5.31 -7.13 0.82
C ASP A 156 -5.71 -7.14 -0.66
N THR A 157 -4.81 -6.66 -1.51
CA THR A 157 -5.07 -6.60 -2.95
C THR A 157 -5.14 -7.97 -3.61
N SER A 158 -4.71 -9.05 -2.98
CA SER A 158 -4.85 -10.40 -3.55
C SER A 158 -6.29 -10.90 -3.52
N THR A 159 -7.05 -10.44 -2.53
CA THR A 159 -8.48 -10.73 -2.34
C THR A 159 -9.38 -9.53 -2.59
N THR A 160 -8.80 -8.35 -2.81
CA THR A 160 -9.52 -7.08 -2.99
C THR A 160 -10.38 -6.65 -1.81
N MET A 161 -10.13 -7.21 -0.61
CA MET A 161 -10.91 -6.97 0.59
C MET A 161 -10.25 -5.96 1.52
N LEU A 162 -11.10 -5.19 2.22
CA LEU A 162 -10.74 -4.19 3.23
C LEU A 162 -11.18 -4.66 4.60
N GLN A 163 -10.25 -4.92 5.49
CA GLN A 163 -10.51 -5.27 6.89
C GLN A 163 -10.85 -4.02 7.69
N PRO A 164 -12.05 -3.92 8.31
CA PRO A 164 -12.35 -2.87 9.27
C PRO A 164 -11.47 -2.97 10.52
N LEU A 165 -10.85 -1.86 10.96
CA LEU A 165 -9.85 -1.86 12.04
C LEU A 165 -10.31 -1.17 13.31
N LYS A 166 -11.27 -0.25 13.25
CA LYS A 166 -11.66 0.61 14.39
C LYS A 166 -11.94 -0.18 15.67
N ASP A 167 -12.81 -1.19 15.59
CA ASP A 167 -13.20 -1.98 16.76
C ASP A 167 -12.06 -2.94 17.21
N ILE A 168 -11.22 -3.38 16.27
CA ILE A 168 -10.03 -4.20 16.57
C ILE A 168 -9.02 -3.39 17.40
N GLY A 169 -8.84 -2.11 17.09
CA GLY A 169 -7.95 -1.26 17.87
C GLY A 169 -8.39 -1.09 19.32
N ALA A 170 -9.70 -0.90 19.56
CA ALA A 170 -10.23 -0.87 20.90
C ALA A 170 -10.02 -2.20 21.67
N ILE A 171 -10.11 -3.34 20.98
CA ILE A 171 -9.82 -4.66 21.55
C ILE A 171 -8.33 -4.78 21.90
N CYS A 172 -7.43 -4.40 20.99
CA CYS A 172 -5.98 -4.43 21.27
C CYS A 172 -5.61 -3.56 22.47
N GLU A 173 -6.15 -2.35 22.56
CA GLU A 173 -5.95 -1.45 23.71
C GLU A 173 -6.43 -2.11 25.02
N ALA A 174 -7.63 -2.70 25.04
CA ALA A 174 -8.21 -3.34 26.22
C ALA A 174 -7.40 -4.57 26.70
N HIS A 175 -6.69 -5.23 25.82
CA HIS A 175 -5.87 -6.42 26.13
C HIS A 175 -4.36 -6.14 26.21
N ASP A 176 -3.94 -4.86 26.12
CA ASP A 176 -2.55 -4.42 26.10
C ASP A 176 -1.68 -5.09 25.01
N VAL A 177 -2.28 -5.34 23.86
CA VAL A 177 -1.63 -5.89 22.67
C VAL A 177 -1.10 -4.74 21.82
N LEU A 178 0.13 -4.80 21.31
CA LEU A 178 0.61 -3.88 20.28
C LEU A 178 -0.15 -4.13 18.97
N PHE A 179 -0.58 -3.06 18.31
CA PHE A 179 -1.37 -3.17 17.09
C PHE A 179 -0.62 -2.58 15.89
N TYR A 180 -0.09 -3.48 15.05
CA TYR A 180 0.56 -3.11 13.78
C TYR A 180 -0.35 -3.36 12.59
N CYS A 181 -0.41 -2.39 11.67
CA CYS A 181 -1.16 -2.47 10.42
C CYS A 181 -0.28 -2.19 9.20
N ASP A 182 -0.28 -3.13 8.24
CA ASP A 182 0.14 -2.85 6.87
C ASP A 182 -1.01 -2.21 6.09
N ALA A 183 -0.91 -0.89 5.88
CA ALA A 183 -1.87 -0.10 5.12
C ALA A 183 -1.35 0.29 3.72
N THR A 184 -0.38 -0.46 3.19
CA THR A 184 0.27 -0.18 1.90
C THR A 184 -0.72 0.05 0.76
N ALA A 185 -1.77 -0.76 0.69
CA ALA A 185 -2.71 -0.71 -0.43
C ALA A 185 -3.98 0.11 -0.13
N SER A 186 -4.21 0.49 1.11
CA SER A 186 -5.46 1.11 1.56
C SER A 186 -5.35 2.62 1.80
N ILE A 187 -4.21 3.10 2.33
CA ILE A 187 -4.04 4.52 2.65
C ILE A 187 -4.28 5.40 1.41
N GLY A 188 -4.98 6.50 1.59
CA GLY A 188 -5.37 7.43 0.53
C GLY A 188 -6.54 6.96 -0.33
N GLY A 189 -6.80 5.65 -0.44
CA GLY A 189 -7.95 5.11 -1.17
C GLY A 189 -9.12 4.69 -0.28
N ASN A 190 -8.84 4.43 1.00
CA ASN A 190 -9.81 3.99 1.98
C ASN A 190 -9.58 4.74 3.30
N PRO A 191 -10.59 4.85 4.17
CA PRO A 191 -10.42 5.49 5.47
C PRO A 191 -9.34 4.80 6.31
N LEU A 192 -8.48 5.60 6.92
CA LEU A 192 -7.52 5.19 7.92
C LEU A 192 -7.37 6.34 8.92
N ASP A 193 -7.53 6.07 10.20
CA ASP A 193 -7.34 7.04 11.29
C ASP A 193 -6.50 6.38 12.37
N VAL A 194 -5.21 6.68 12.37
CA VAL A 194 -4.23 5.99 13.20
C VAL A 194 -4.52 6.19 14.69
N ASP A 195 -4.76 7.44 15.11
CA ASP A 195 -4.97 7.76 16.52
C ASP A 195 -6.34 7.31 17.01
N ALA A 196 -7.41 7.60 16.26
CA ALA A 196 -8.76 7.22 16.64
C ALA A 196 -8.98 5.71 16.64
N TRP A 197 -8.23 4.96 15.83
CA TRP A 197 -8.31 3.50 15.78
C TRP A 197 -7.24 2.80 16.62
N LYS A 198 -6.47 3.55 17.42
CA LYS A 198 -5.49 3.00 18.37
C LYS A 198 -4.43 2.10 17.70
N LEU A 199 -3.98 2.49 16.50
CA LEU A 199 -2.90 1.78 15.82
C LEU A 199 -1.55 2.17 16.43
N ASP A 200 -0.76 1.20 16.87
CA ASP A 200 0.55 1.44 17.47
C ASP A 200 1.66 1.61 16.43
N ALA A 201 1.54 0.94 15.29
CA ALA A 201 2.44 1.10 14.17
C ALA A 201 1.69 0.91 12.85
N VAL A 202 2.01 1.73 11.86
CA VAL A 202 1.47 1.62 10.50
C VAL A 202 2.61 1.78 9.51
N SER A 203 2.67 0.91 8.50
CA SER A 203 3.55 1.07 7.34
C SER A 203 2.77 1.15 6.05
N VAL A 204 3.27 1.93 5.08
CA VAL A 204 2.63 2.15 3.78
C VAL A 204 3.65 2.14 2.64
N GLY A 205 3.18 2.29 1.40
CA GLY A 205 4.03 2.38 0.23
C GLY A 205 3.49 3.39 -0.77
N LEU A 206 4.36 4.04 -1.53
CA LEU A 206 4.00 5.09 -2.47
C LEU A 206 3.29 4.56 -3.73
N GLN A 207 3.55 3.32 -4.12
CA GLN A 207 3.17 2.70 -5.40
C GLN A 207 1.69 2.30 -5.51
N LYS A 208 0.87 2.74 -4.58
CA LYS A 208 -0.58 2.51 -4.51
C LYS A 208 -1.31 3.86 -4.57
N CYS A 209 -2.24 4.11 -3.66
CA CYS A 209 -3.09 5.30 -3.73
C CYS A 209 -2.34 6.63 -3.48
N LEU A 210 -1.14 6.60 -2.91
CA LEU A 210 -0.28 7.79 -2.78
C LEU A 210 0.32 8.26 -4.11
N GLY A 211 0.28 7.43 -5.15
CA GLY A 211 0.54 7.87 -6.53
C GLY A 211 2.00 8.10 -6.91
N GLY A 212 2.94 7.46 -6.21
CA GLY A 212 4.37 7.50 -6.48
C GLY A 212 4.96 6.16 -6.93
N PRO A 213 6.25 6.11 -7.25
CA PRO A 213 6.96 4.85 -7.50
C PRO A 213 7.23 4.10 -6.19
N SER A 214 7.53 2.81 -6.31
CA SER A 214 8.05 2.03 -5.19
C SER A 214 9.50 2.42 -4.90
N GLY A 215 9.89 2.51 -3.63
CA GLY A 215 11.28 2.83 -3.24
C GLY A 215 11.39 3.59 -1.92
N SER A 216 10.28 3.96 -1.31
CA SER A 216 10.22 4.53 0.03
C SER A 216 8.98 4.00 0.76
N ALA A 217 9.11 3.73 2.05
CA ALA A 217 8.07 3.22 2.91
C ALA A 217 7.83 4.17 4.09
N PRO A 218 6.86 5.08 4.00
CA PRO A 218 6.43 5.88 5.14
C PRO A 218 5.91 5.00 6.27
N ILE A 219 6.30 5.31 7.51
CA ILE A 219 5.82 4.65 8.72
C ILE A 219 5.44 5.66 9.79
N THR A 220 4.58 5.25 10.71
CA THR A 220 4.27 6.00 11.93
C THR A 220 4.19 5.07 13.11
N LEU A 221 4.68 5.52 14.28
CA LEU A 221 4.84 4.72 15.49
C LEU A 221 4.28 5.48 16.70
N SER A 222 3.41 4.83 17.47
CA SER A 222 2.89 5.37 18.74
C SER A 222 3.96 5.44 19.82
N ASP A 223 3.75 6.24 20.85
CA ASP A 223 4.63 6.30 22.02
C ASP A 223 4.76 4.93 22.71
N LYS A 224 3.69 4.13 22.73
CA LYS A 224 3.69 2.75 23.26
C LYS A 224 4.64 1.86 22.45
N PHE A 225 4.57 1.92 21.13
CA PHE A 225 5.47 1.17 20.25
C PHE A 225 6.92 1.64 20.40
N VAL A 226 7.15 2.95 20.34
CA VAL A 226 8.48 3.56 20.55
C VAL A 226 9.10 3.13 21.86
N LYS A 227 8.37 3.21 22.97
CA LYS A 227 8.83 2.76 24.29
C LYS A 227 9.24 1.28 24.26
N THR A 228 8.49 0.43 23.57
CA THR A 228 8.79 -1.00 23.45
C THR A 228 10.10 -1.23 22.72
N VAL A 229 10.30 -0.63 21.55
CA VAL A 229 11.51 -0.88 20.73
C VAL A 229 12.76 -0.18 21.31
N ARG A 230 12.62 0.96 21.99
CA ARG A 230 13.72 1.67 22.62
C ARG A 230 14.40 0.87 23.73
N THR A 231 13.77 -0.14 24.32
CA THR A 231 14.43 -1.07 25.26
C THR A 231 15.60 -1.82 24.63
N ARG A 232 15.60 -1.92 23.28
CA ARG A 232 16.60 -2.60 22.46
C ARG A 232 17.53 -1.61 21.74
N HIS A 233 17.46 -0.32 22.08
CA HIS A 233 18.25 0.72 21.43
C HIS A 233 19.74 0.42 21.44
N HIS A 234 20.35 0.50 20.28
CA HIS A 234 21.77 0.25 20.06
C HIS A 234 22.35 1.37 19.19
N VAL A 235 23.54 1.81 19.50
CA VAL A 235 24.31 2.71 18.65
C VAL A 235 25.49 1.96 18.07
N GLU A 236 25.72 2.11 16.78
CA GLU A 236 26.83 1.47 16.08
C GLU A 236 28.18 1.86 16.68
N ALA A 237 29.10 0.90 16.81
CA ALA A 237 30.39 1.11 17.48
C ALA A 237 31.22 2.23 16.87
N GLY A 238 31.12 2.45 15.56
CA GLY A 238 31.91 3.47 14.84
C GLY A 238 31.45 4.90 15.06
N ILE A 239 30.21 5.11 15.60
CA ILE A 239 29.64 6.45 15.87
C ILE A 239 29.24 6.64 17.33
N ARG A 240 29.55 5.65 18.17
CA ARG A 240 29.23 5.65 19.60
C ARG A 240 30.09 6.63 20.35
N ASP A 241 29.50 7.47 21.19
CA ASP A 241 30.25 8.31 22.10
C ASP A 241 30.83 7.54 23.31
N ALA A 242 31.68 8.21 24.10
CA ALA A 242 32.33 7.60 25.27
C ALA A 242 31.36 7.30 26.44
N HIS A 243 30.15 7.85 26.42
CA HIS A 243 29.17 7.75 27.50
C HIS A 243 27.98 6.85 27.10
N HIS A 244 28.06 6.17 25.96
CA HIS A 244 26.99 5.32 25.47
C HIS A 244 26.71 4.16 26.44
N GLU A 245 25.47 4.08 26.93
CA GLU A 245 24.99 2.94 27.72
C GLU A 245 24.50 1.82 26.76
N ALA A 246 24.92 0.59 27.05
CA ALA A 246 24.46 -0.57 26.29
C ALA A 246 22.95 -0.80 26.49
N ALA A 247 22.25 -1.23 25.44
CA ALA A 247 20.86 -1.64 25.50
C ALA A 247 20.65 -2.74 26.54
N ARG A 248 19.49 -2.74 27.19
CA ARG A 248 19.11 -3.79 28.16
C ARG A 248 18.54 -5.03 27.52
N GLY A 249 17.90 -4.85 26.34
CA GLY A 249 17.30 -5.93 25.56
C GLY A 249 18.22 -6.56 24.53
N PRO A 250 17.84 -7.68 23.91
CA PRO A 250 18.59 -8.28 22.82
C PRO A 250 18.61 -7.35 21.60
N LYS A 251 19.75 -7.29 20.90
CA LYS A 251 19.87 -6.48 19.69
C LYS A 251 18.83 -6.89 18.64
N ILE A 252 18.29 -5.88 17.96
CA ILE A 252 17.53 -6.08 16.74
C ILE A 252 18.42 -6.75 15.71
N ARG A 253 17.93 -7.80 15.04
CA ARG A 253 18.75 -8.66 14.17
C ARG A 253 19.08 -8.04 12.81
N SER A 254 18.43 -6.95 12.45
CA SER A 254 18.79 -6.16 11.28
C SER A 254 19.56 -4.91 11.72
N ASN A 255 20.71 -4.64 11.12
CA ASN A 255 21.38 -3.36 11.30
C ASN A 255 20.67 -2.24 10.51
N TYR A 256 20.22 -2.55 9.28
CA TYR A 256 19.59 -1.56 8.40
C TYR A 256 18.14 -1.23 8.80
N PHE A 257 17.38 -2.22 9.30
CA PHE A 257 15.99 -2.05 9.74
C PHE A 257 15.85 -1.95 11.27
N ASP A 258 16.87 -1.45 11.96
CA ASP A 258 16.83 -1.15 13.39
C ASP A 258 16.09 0.18 13.59
N LEU A 259 14.80 0.12 13.96
CA LEU A 259 13.99 1.33 14.12
C LEU A 259 14.52 2.30 15.15
N PRO A 260 15.02 1.90 16.34
CA PRO A 260 15.73 2.81 17.25
C PRO A 260 16.85 3.62 16.58
N MET A 261 17.69 2.98 15.77
CA MET A 261 18.76 3.67 15.02
C MET A 261 18.19 4.58 13.93
N ILE A 262 17.17 4.14 13.21
CA ILE A 262 16.49 4.97 12.19
C ILE A 262 15.80 6.17 12.86
N MET A 263 15.18 6.00 14.03
CA MET A 263 14.59 7.11 14.79
C MET A 263 15.65 8.15 15.22
N ASP A 264 16.86 7.74 15.57
CA ASP A 264 17.95 8.65 15.87
C ASP A 264 18.42 9.41 14.63
N TYR A 265 18.45 8.75 13.47
CA TYR A 265 18.77 9.39 12.20
C TYR A 265 17.70 10.42 11.77
N TRP A 266 16.43 10.17 12.00
CA TRP A 266 15.33 11.12 11.76
C TRP A 266 15.11 12.11 12.92
N GLY A 267 15.75 11.90 14.07
CA GLY A 267 15.70 12.75 15.25
C GLY A 267 16.44 14.09 15.07
N GLU A 268 16.41 14.93 16.09
CA GLU A 268 17.04 16.27 16.07
C GLU A 268 18.55 16.22 15.82
N GLU A 269 19.23 15.24 16.41
CA GLU A 269 20.69 15.09 16.31
C GLU A 269 21.16 14.56 14.95
N ARG A 270 20.25 13.99 14.16
CA ARG A 270 20.57 13.40 12.84
C ARG A 270 21.75 12.42 12.90
N LEU A 271 21.73 11.54 13.90
CA LEU A 271 22.79 10.55 14.06
C LEU A 271 22.91 9.69 12.80
N ASN A 272 24.11 9.64 12.23
CA ASN A 272 24.29 8.98 10.94
C ASN A 272 23.91 7.49 11.00
N HIS A 273 23.08 7.06 10.05
CA HIS A 273 22.68 5.66 9.86
C HIS A 273 23.03 5.18 8.45
N HIS A 274 22.63 5.90 7.43
CA HIS A 274 22.84 5.59 6.01
C HIS A 274 22.86 6.88 5.18
N THR A 275 23.21 6.77 3.90
CA THR A 275 23.03 7.87 2.96
C THR A 275 21.58 7.89 2.49
N GLU A 276 20.88 8.97 2.77
CA GLU A 276 19.46 9.15 2.40
C GLU A 276 19.26 8.98 0.90
N ALA A 277 18.21 8.23 0.53
CA ALA A 277 17.77 8.09 -0.83
C ALA A 277 17.05 9.37 -1.31
N ALA A 278 17.78 10.47 -1.45
CA ALA A 278 17.26 11.83 -1.61
C ALA A 278 16.20 11.97 -2.71
N SER A 279 16.37 11.35 -3.89
CA SER A 279 15.34 11.36 -4.94
C SER A 279 14.04 10.71 -4.51
N MET A 280 14.10 9.68 -3.67
CA MET A 280 12.92 9.01 -3.11
C MET A 280 12.30 9.83 -1.98
N LEU A 281 13.09 10.53 -1.17
CA LEU A 281 12.60 11.49 -0.19
C LEU A 281 11.83 12.63 -0.88
N PHE A 282 12.37 13.21 -1.95
CA PHE A 282 11.69 14.24 -2.75
C PHE A 282 10.39 13.72 -3.37
N CYS A 283 10.42 12.48 -3.86
CA CYS A 283 9.25 11.79 -4.37
C CYS A 283 8.18 11.58 -3.29
N ALA A 284 8.56 11.06 -2.13
CA ALA A 284 7.65 10.82 -1.01
C ALA A 284 7.03 12.13 -0.49
N ARG A 285 7.85 13.20 -0.39
CA ARG A 285 7.38 14.55 -0.08
C ARG A 285 6.29 15.02 -1.03
N GLU A 286 6.51 14.83 -2.33
CA GLU A 286 5.57 15.30 -3.34
C GLU A 286 4.30 14.44 -3.38
N CYS A 287 4.39 13.13 -3.14
CA CYS A 287 3.22 12.26 -2.96
C CYS A 287 2.31 12.76 -1.83
N ALA A 288 2.91 13.08 -0.67
CA ALA A 288 2.15 13.60 0.47
C ALA A 288 1.53 14.97 0.16
N ARG A 289 2.27 15.87 -0.53
CA ARG A 289 1.74 17.18 -0.94
C ARG A 289 0.54 17.05 -1.88
N VAL A 290 0.64 16.21 -2.93
CA VAL A 290 -0.49 15.96 -3.85
C VAL A 290 -1.72 15.48 -3.08
N HIS A 291 -1.52 14.54 -2.15
CA HIS A 291 -2.59 13.98 -1.34
C HIS A 291 -3.26 15.06 -0.45
N LEU A 292 -2.46 15.88 0.24
CA LEU A 292 -2.96 16.89 1.16
C LEU A 292 -3.55 18.12 0.44
N GLU A 293 -3.01 18.50 -0.70
CA GLU A 293 -3.56 19.58 -1.55
C GLU A 293 -4.94 19.24 -2.11
N GLU A 294 -5.18 17.97 -2.49
CA GLU A 294 -6.51 17.49 -2.88
C GLU A 294 -7.45 17.41 -1.66
N GLY A 295 -6.90 17.08 -0.50
CA GLY A 295 -7.63 16.84 0.75
C GLY A 295 -7.97 15.37 0.96
N GLN A 296 -7.72 14.89 2.18
CA GLN A 296 -7.84 13.47 2.53
C GLN A 296 -9.22 12.86 2.22
N GLN A 297 -10.29 13.56 2.57
CA GLN A 297 -11.65 13.09 2.32
C GLN A 297 -11.98 13.07 0.82
N GLN A 298 -11.50 14.05 0.08
CA GLN A 298 -11.68 14.18 -1.37
C GLN A 298 -10.94 13.06 -2.12
N VAL A 299 -9.70 12.75 -1.72
CA VAL A 299 -8.93 11.65 -2.30
C VAL A 299 -9.64 10.31 -2.08
N ILE A 300 -10.14 10.04 -0.86
CA ILE A 300 -10.90 8.83 -0.54
C ILE A 300 -12.21 8.78 -1.36
N ALA A 301 -12.94 9.90 -1.45
CA ALA A 301 -14.18 9.99 -2.23
C ALA A 301 -13.92 9.73 -3.71
N ARG A 302 -12.86 10.29 -4.29
CA ARG A 302 -12.46 10.06 -5.69
C ARG A 302 -12.16 8.58 -5.96
N HIS A 303 -11.42 7.92 -5.07
CA HIS A 303 -11.16 6.49 -5.19
C HIS A 303 -12.43 5.66 -5.08
N LYS A 304 -13.32 6.02 -4.16
CA LYS A 304 -14.61 5.35 -4.00
C LYS A 304 -15.45 5.46 -5.26
N VAL A 305 -15.60 6.66 -5.81
CA VAL A 305 -16.36 6.89 -7.05
C VAL A 305 -15.76 6.10 -8.21
N ALA A 306 -14.45 6.15 -8.40
CA ALA A 306 -13.78 5.42 -9.47
C ALA A 306 -13.93 3.89 -9.31
N GLY A 307 -13.84 3.37 -8.08
CA GLY A 307 -14.04 1.97 -7.79
C GLY A 307 -15.49 1.52 -7.94
N ASP A 308 -16.45 2.35 -7.53
CA ASP A 308 -17.89 2.06 -7.70
C ASP A 308 -18.29 2.12 -9.19
N ALA A 309 -17.75 3.08 -9.94
CA ALA A 309 -17.95 3.16 -11.40
C ALA A 309 -17.38 1.93 -12.12
N MET A 310 -16.17 1.48 -11.74
CA MET A 310 -15.58 0.25 -12.27
C MET A 310 -16.46 -0.97 -11.94
N LEU A 311 -16.91 -1.10 -10.68
CA LEU A 311 -17.76 -2.20 -10.24
C LEU A 311 -19.11 -2.22 -11.00
N ALA A 312 -19.78 -1.05 -11.08
CA ALA A 312 -21.03 -0.93 -11.81
C ALA A 312 -20.87 -1.31 -13.30
N GLY A 313 -19.77 -0.86 -13.91
CA GLY A 313 -19.44 -1.20 -15.30
C GLY A 313 -19.24 -2.72 -15.49
N ILE A 314 -18.49 -3.36 -14.63
CA ILE A 314 -18.25 -4.81 -14.63
C ILE A 314 -19.58 -5.58 -14.52
N GLN A 315 -20.43 -5.22 -13.56
CA GLN A 315 -21.74 -5.86 -13.36
C GLN A 315 -22.67 -5.66 -14.55
N ALA A 316 -22.72 -4.44 -15.11
CA ALA A 316 -23.55 -4.11 -16.24
C ALA A 316 -23.14 -4.84 -17.54
N MET A 317 -21.86 -5.17 -17.70
CA MET A 317 -21.38 -6.05 -18.78
C MET A 317 -21.81 -7.51 -18.61
N GLY A 318 -22.34 -7.90 -17.46
CA GLY A 318 -22.72 -9.27 -17.14
C GLY A 318 -21.59 -10.09 -16.50
N LEU A 319 -20.51 -9.45 -16.03
CA LEU A 319 -19.42 -10.10 -15.32
C LEU A 319 -19.71 -10.18 -13.82
N GLN A 320 -19.21 -11.23 -13.18
CA GLN A 320 -19.42 -11.48 -11.76
C GLN A 320 -18.25 -10.88 -10.93
N PRO A 321 -18.52 -9.94 -9.99
CA PRO A 321 -17.52 -9.47 -9.03
C PRO A 321 -17.14 -10.58 -8.06
N PHE A 322 -15.90 -10.50 -7.55
CA PHE A 322 -15.37 -11.41 -6.54
C PHE A 322 -15.47 -10.81 -5.13
N GLY A 323 -15.74 -11.67 -4.15
CA GLY A 323 -15.66 -11.38 -2.72
C GLY A 323 -16.90 -10.70 -2.12
N ASP A 324 -16.84 -10.39 -0.83
CA ASP A 324 -17.88 -9.66 -0.12
C ASP A 324 -17.86 -8.17 -0.50
N LEU A 325 -18.79 -7.75 -1.34
CA LEU A 325 -18.86 -6.38 -1.84
C LEU A 325 -19.06 -5.32 -0.73
N LYS A 326 -19.54 -5.71 0.44
CA LYS A 326 -19.66 -4.82 1.61
C LYS A 326 -18.29 -4.41 2.14
N HIS A 327 -17.31 -5.30 2.02
CA HIS A 327 -15.95 -5.12 2.49
C HIS A 327 -14.94 -5.00 1.33
N LYS A 328 -15.41 -4.72 0.13
CA LYS A 328 -14.54 -4.43 -1.02
C LYS A 328 -13.72 -3.16 -0.77
N MET A 329 -12.43 -3.19 -1.12
CA MET A 329 -11.61 -1.97 -1.19
C MET A 329 -12.21 -0.95 -2.18
N ASN A 330 -12.11 0.34 -1.89
CA ASN A 330 -12.54 1.38 -2.83
C ASN A 330 -11.75 1.36 -4.14
N ASN A 331 -10.50 1.00 -4.08
CA ASN A 331 -9.49 1.24 -5.11
C ASN A 331 -9.11 -0.01 -5.92
N VAL A 332 -9.80 -1.14 -5.73
CA VAL A 332 -9.59 -2.35 -6.54
C VAL A 332 -10.85 -3.21 -6.59
N VAL A 333 -11.13 -3.77 -7.77
CA VAL A 333 -12.25 -4.68 -8.02
C VAL A 333 -11.72 -6.04 -8.45
N GLY A 334 -12.12 -7.11 -7.77
CA GLY A 334 -11.92 -8.48 -8.21
C GLY A 334 -13.06 -8.90 -9.13
N VAL A 335 -12.73 -9.62 -10.21
CA VAL A 335 -13.70 -10.05 -11.22
C VAL A 335 -13.45 -11.50 -11.58
N TYR A 336 -14.43 -12.36 -11.45
CA TYR A 336 -14.30 -13.75 -11.92
C TYR A 336 -14.06 -13.77 -13.43
N ILE A 337 -13.10 -14.61 -13.84
CA ILE A 337 -12.90 -14.92 -15.26
C ILE A 337 -14.07 -15.79 -15.69
N PRO A 338 -14.86 -15.38 -16.73
CA PRO A 338 -16.00 -16.16 -17.17
C PRO A 338 -15.58 -17.51 -17.74
N ASP A 339 -16.47 -18.50 -17.65
CA ASP A 339 -16.24 -19.80 -18.24
C ASP A 339 -16.03 -19.69 -19.78
N GLY A 340 -15.04 -20.40 -20.29
CA GLY A 340 -14.66 -20.38 -21.69
C GLY A 340 -13.84 -19.19 -22.16
N VAL A 341 -13.46 -18.28 -21.22
CA VAL A 341 -12.56 -17.15 -21.49
C VAL A 341 -11.14 -17.47 -21.02
N GLU A 342 -10.17 -17.28 -21.92
CA GLU A 342 -8.75 -17.44 -21.60
C GLU A 342 -8.22 -16.19 -20.92
N GLY A 343 -8.21 -16.18 -19.58
CA GLY A 343 -7.93 -15.01 -18.76
C GLY A 343 -6.59 -14.34 -19.02
N GLU A 344 -5.52 -15.10 -19.25
CA GLU A 344 -4.20 -14.56 -19.59
C GLU A 344 -4.17 -13.96 -20.99
N GLN A 345 -4.87 -14.53 -21.95
CA GLN A 345 -4.99 -13.96 -23.29
C GLN A 345 -5.75 -12.63 -23.29
N VAL A 346 -6.76 -12.49 -22.41
CA VAL A 346 -7.43 -11.18 -22.19
C VAL A 346 -6.43 -10.15 -21.71
N ARG A 347 -5.63 -10.46 -20.68
CA ARG A 347 -4.61 -9.55 -20.13
C ARG A 347 -3.55 -9.17 -21.16
N GLU A 348 -3.03 -10.15 -21.89
CA GLU A 348 -2.04 -9.91 -22.94
C GLU A 348 -2.61 -9.03 -24.06
N THR A 349 -3.85 -9.28 -24.48
CA THR A 349 -4.51 -8.47 -25.51
C THR A 349 -4.76 -7.04 -25.05
N LEU A 350 -5.22 -6.84 -23.80
CA LEU A 350 -5.35 -5.50 -23.20
C LEU A 350 -4.00 -4.77 -23.19
N LEU A 351 -2.94 -5.45 -22.75
CA LEU A 351 -1.60 -4.87 -22.66
C LEU A 351 -1.04 -4.50 -24.04
N LEU A 352 -1.11 -5.40 -25.01
CA LEU A 352 -0.42 -5.23 -26.29
C LEU A 352 -1.20 -4.38 -27.28
N ARG A 353 -2.54 -4.42 -27.27
CA ARG A 353 -3.38 -3.68 -28.23
C ARG A 353 -3.97 -2.38 -27.67
N PHE A 354 -4.23 -2.33 -26.37
CA PHE A 354 -4.88 -1.19 -25.71
C PHE A 354 -3.97 -0.45 -24.72
N ASN A 355 -2.73 -0.93 -24.52
CA ASN A 355 -1.78 -0.40 -23.56
C ASN A 355 -2.29 -0.40 -22.10
N ILE A 356 -3.23 -1.29 -21.76
CA ILE A 356 -3.81 -1.41 -20.43
C ILE A 356 -3.28 -2.66 -19.73
N GLU A 357 -2.75 -2.49 -18.54
CA GLU A 357 -2.33 -3.58 -17.67
C GLU A 357 -3.34 -3.79 -16.56
N ILE A 358 -3.96 -4.99 -16.50
CA ILE A 358 -4.75 -5.45 -15.35
C ILE A 358 -4.05 -6.61 -14.65
N GLY A 359 -4.38 -6.82 -13.36
CA GLY A 359 -3.72 -7.84 -12.55
C GLY A 359 -4.40 -9.21 -12.63
N THR A 360 -3.61 -10.27 -12.44
CA THR A 360 -4.09 -11.61 -12.05
C THR A 360 -4.05 -11.73 -10.52
N SER A 361 -4.56 -12.83 -9.96
CA SER A 361 -4.42 -13.12 -8.54
C SER A 361 -3.45 -14.26 -8.26
N PHE A 362 -3.30 -14.61 -6.98
CA PHE A 362 -2.33 -15.58 -6.48
C PHE A 362 -3.03 -16.72 -5.72
N GLY A 363 -2.24 -17.75 -5.31
CA GLY A 363 -2.73 -18.83 -4.46
C GLY A 363 -4.02 -19.46 -4.97
N PRO A 364 -5.05 -19.58 -4.11
CA PRO A 364 -6.34 -20.20 -4.48
C PRO A 364 -7.10 -19.51 -5.62
N LEU A 365 -6.80 -18.22 -5.87
CA LEU A 365 -7.45 -17.39 -6.90
C LEU A 365 -6.64 -17.27 -8.18
N LYS A 366 -5.48 -17.93 -8.28
CA LYS A 366 -4.67 -17.93 -9.51
C LYS A 366 -5.48 -18.47 -10.69
N GLY A 367 -5.58 -17.69 -11.76
CA GLY A 367 -6.33 -18.06 -12.97
C GLY A 367 -7.86 -18.04 -12.82
N LYS A 368 -8.40 -17.61 -11.67
CA LYS A 368 -9.84 -17.54 -11.42
C LYS A 368 -10.42 -16.13 -11.48
N ILE A 369 -9.62 -15.13 -11.15
CA ILE A 369 -10.05 -13.73 -11.14
C ILE A 369 -9.02 -12.82 -11.81
N TRP A 370 -9.51 -11.73 -12.38
CA TRP A 370 -8.74 -10.52 -12.64
C TRP A 370 -8.90 -9.56 -11.46
N ARG A 371 -7.92 -8.67 -11.29
CA ARG A 371 -7.97 -7.55 -10.35
C ARG A 371 -7.76 -6.26 -11.12
N ILE A 372 -8.76 -5.39 -11.07
CA ILE A 372 -8.75 -4.11 -11.77
C ILE A 372 -8.65 -3.01 -10.71
N GLY A 373 -7.54 -2.24 -10.75
CA GLY A 373 -7.25 -1.19 -9.78
C GLY A 373 -7.60 0.19 -10.32
N THR A 374 -8.22 0.98 -9.46
CA THR A 374 -8.50 2.41 -9.69
C THR A 374 -7.78 3.20 -8.58
N MET A 375 -6.43 3.25 -8.68
CA MET A 375 -5.56 3.72 -7.59
C MET A 375 -4.80 4.98 -7.97
N GLY A 376 -4.61 5.88 -7.00
CA GLY A 376 -3.76 7.05 -7.11
C GLY A 376 -4.10 7.90 -8.34
N TYR A 377 -3.12 8.13 -9.21
CA TYR A 377 -3.30 8.88 -10.44
C TYR A 377 -4.30 8.23 -11.42
N ASN A 378 -4.52 6.93 -11.35
CA ASN A 378 -5.44 6.20 -12.24
C ASN A 378 -6.88 6.10 -11.69
N ALA A 379 -7.18 6.66 -10.53
CA ALA A 379 -8.55 6.81 -10.04
C ALA A 379 -9.24 7.99 -10.75
N ARG A 380 -9.41 7.90 -12.09
CA ARG A 380 -9.96 8.95 -12.96
C ARG A 380 -11.01 8.36 -13.88
N GLU A 381 -11.98 9.19 -14.23
CA GLU A 381 -13.09 8.82 -15.13
C GLU A 381 -12.59 8.27 -16.47
N ASP A 382 -11.70 8.99 -17.16
CA ASP A 382 -11.14 8.58 -18.45
C ASP A 382 -10.45 7.22 -18.39
N ALA A 383 -9.71 6.92 -17.33
CA ALA A 383 -9.02 5.66 -17.13
C ALA A 383 -10.01 4.50 -16.92
N VAL A 384 -11.06 4.72 -16.11
CA VAL A 384 -12.12 3.75 -15.86
C VAL A 384 -12.89 3.43 -17.14
N LEU A 385 -13.37 4.45 -17.86
CA LEU A 385 -14.15 4.28 -19.09
C LEU A 385 -13.34 3.59 -20.18
N HIS A 386 -12.08 4.01 -20.38
CA HIS A 386 -11.19 3.37 -21.35
C HIS A 386 -10.93 1.89 -21.02
N THR A 387 -10.76 1.55 -19.74
CA THR A 387 -10.55 0.17 -19.29
C THR A 387 -11.79 -0.70 -19.54
N LEU A 388 -12.99 -0.20 -19.18
CA LEU A 388 -14.24 -0.93 -19.41
C LEU A 388 -14.51 -1.17 -20.90
N GLN A 389 -14.36 -0.15 -21.74
CA GLN A 389 -14.55 -0.25 -23.18
C GLN A 389 -13.56 -1.24 -23.81
N SER A 390 -12.30 -1.21 -23.37
CA SER A 390 -11.27 -2.11 -23.88
C SER A 390 -11.52 -3.56 -23.44
N LEU A 391 -11.90 -3.78 -22.17
CA LEU A 391 -12.24 -5.09 -21.64
C LEU A 391 -13.44 -5.70 -22.40
N GLU A 392 -14.51 -4.92 -22.62
CA GLU A 392 -15.66 -5.33 -23.45
C GLU A 392 -15.20 -5.79 -24.82
N THR A 393 -14.37 -4.98 -25.48
CA THR A 393 -13.86 -5.29 -26.82
C THR A 393 -13.07 -6.61 -26.85
N VAL A 394 -12.19 -6.81 -25.87
CA VAL A 394 -11.35 -8.03 -25.81
C VAL A 394 -12.19 -9.27 -25.49
N LEU A 395 -13.16 -9.19 -24.60
CA LEU A 395 -14.07 -10.30 -24.32
C LEU A 395 -14.85 -10.72 -25.52
N ARG A 396 -15.37 -9.77 -26.31
CA ARG A 396 -16.07 -10.05 -27.60
C ARG A 396 -15.13 -10.66 -28.63
N MET A 397 -13.87 -10.28 -28.69
CA MET A 397 -12.87 -10.90 -29.56
C MET A 397 -12.64 -12.38 -29.23
N GLN A 398 -12.85 -12.79 -27.97
CA GLN A 398 -12.83 -14.19 -27.53
C GLN A 398 -14.19 -14.91 -27.71
N GLY A 399 -15.17 -14.25 -28.28
CA GLY A 399 -16.51 -14.81 -28.48
C GLY A 399 -17.40 -14.81 -27.24
N PHE A 400 -16.98 -14.17 -26.16
CA PHE A 400 -17.80 -14.02 -24.95
C PHE A 400 -18.92 -12.99 -25.19
N SER A 401 -20.15 -13.34 -24.79
CA SER A 401 -21.31 -12.46 -24.94
C SER A 401 -21.35 -11.46 -23.77
N VAL A 402 -21.16 -10.19 -24.08
CA VAL A 402 -21.27 -9.09 -23.12
C VAL A 402 -22.46 -8.20 -23.46
N ASN A 403 -23.00 -7.47 -22.48
CA ASN A 403 -23.99 -6.42 -22.70
C ASN A 403 -23.30 -5.18 -23.26
N VAL A 404 -23.23 -5.06 -24.58
CA VAL A 404 -22.48 -4.03 -25.32
C VAL A 404 -22.87 -2.62 -24.90
N GLY A 405 -21.86 -1.78 -24.58
CA GLY A 405 -22.02 -0.39 -24.15
C GLY A 405 -22.52 -0.21 -22.72
N LYS A 406 -23.11 -1.24 -22.11
CA LYS A 406 -23.72 -1.13 -20.77
C LYS A 406 -22.70 -0.89 -19.66
N GLY A 407 -21.47 -1.37 -19.81
CA GLY A 407 -20.40 -1.13 -18.84
C GLY A 407 -20.04 0.34 -18.73
N VAL A 408 -19.88 1.01 -19.87
CA VAL A 408 -19.57 2.47 -19.93
C VAL A 408 -20.77 3.28 -19.48
N ASP A 409 -21.99 2.97 -19.92
CA ASP A 409 -23.21 3.65 -19.49
C ASP A 409 -23.37 3.63 -17.97
N ALA A 410 -23.19 2.48 -17.33
CA ALA A 410 -23.31 2.32 -15.90
C ALA A 410 -22.22 3.10 -15.12
N ALA A 411 -20.99 3.10 -15.60
CA ALA A 411 -19.91 3.86 -14.99
C ALA A 411 -20.16 5.38 -15.08
N LEU A 412 -20.61 5.87 -16.24
CA LEU A 412 -20.97 7.29 -16.42
C LEU A 412 -22.11 7.72 -15.49
N ALA A 413 -23.11 6.86 -15.25
CA ALA A 413 -24.18 7.15 -14.31
C ALA A 413 -23.64 7.41 -12.90
N ILE A 414 -22.66 6.61 -12.42
CA ILE A 414 -22.02 6.82 -11.10
C ILE A 414 -21.29 8.18 -11.04
N TYR A 415 -20.53 8.54 -12.07
CA TYR A 415 -19.82 9.83 -12.11
C TYR A 415 -20.79 11.02 -12.16
N ASN A 416 -21.87 10.94 -12.96
CA ASN A 416 -22.88 11.97 -13.06
C ASN A 416 -23.64 12.17 -11.73
N ASP A 417 -24.00 11.09 -11.04
CA ASP A 417 -24.67 11.14 -9.74
C ASP A 417 -23.78 11.80 -8.70
N HIS A 418 -22.48 11.47 -8.71
CA HIS A 418 -21.52 12.11 -7.81
C HIS A 418 -21.37 13.60 -8.07
N ALA A 419 -21.27 14.01 -9.35
CA ALA A 419 -21.16 15.42 -9.74
C ALA A 419 -22.39 16.22 -9.32
N ASN A 420 -23.61 15.69 -9.51
CA ASN A 420 -24.86 16.33 -9.13
C ASN A 420 -24.99 16.48 -7.59
N ASN A 421 -24.59 15.46 -6.83
CA ASN A 421 -24.61 15.50 -5.35
C ASN A 421 -23.61 16.52 -4.80
N SER A 422 -22.42 16.62 -5.41
CA SER A 422 -21.39 17.61 -5.04
C SER A 422 -21.84 19.04 -5.33
N ALA A 423 -22.53 19.28 -6.45
CA ALA A 423 -23.06 20.60 -6.82
C ALA A 423 -24.23 21.02 -5.89
N SER A 424 -25.10 20.11 -5.48
CA SER A 424 -26.22 20.39 -4.57
C SER A 424 -25.77 20.65 -3.13
N GLY A 425 -24.68 20.01 -2.66
CA GLY A 425 -24.07 20.29 -1.35
C GLY A 425 -23.42 21.68 -1.26
N ALA A 426 -22.87 22.20 -2.35
CA ALA A 426 -22.23 23.51 -2.39
C ALA A 426 -23.22 24.69 -2.41
N VAL A 427 -24.50 24.46 -2.71
CA VAL A 427 -25.56 25.52 -2.72
C VAL A 427 -26.22 25.70 -1.34
N ASN A 428 -26.05 24.75 -0.42
CA ASN A 428 -26.69 24.75 0.90
C ASN A 428 -25.71 24.98 2.07
N GLY A 429 -24.48 25.29 1.84
CA GLY A 429 -23.44 25.69 2.83
C GLY A 429 -22.96 27.12 2.57
#